data_50f8bdcb7849f2f20173b1c162c4b9e8
#
_entry.id   50f8bdcb7849f2f20173b1c162c4b9e8
#
_cell.length_a   1.000
_cell.length_b   1.000
_cell.length_c   1.000
_cell.angle_alpha   90.00
_cell.angle_beta   90.00
_cell.angle_gamma   90.00
#
_symmetry.space_group_name_H-M   'P 1'
#
loop_
_entity.id
_entity.type
_entity.pdbx_description
1 polymer ?
#
loop_
_entity_poly.entity_id
_entity_poly.type
_entity_poly.pdbx_seq_one_letter_code
_entity_poly.pdbx_strand_id
1 'polypeptide(L)'
;TYLPVSLLYISSMTIGYIGLRYIELSISSPICNSSGALVAVLALATGGLGELVPAQLAATALVCVGVIGLGIVEAREDDDLRAARQQASNHRYAKSALALILPVIYCLLDALGTFADSRVLETLNEDSANCAYELTFLLAGIVCFVYVVLIKKSRLVPKREGPKYAGAVCETAGQFAYIYALADTEHVALAAPIISAYCVASVLWSRIFLKEKLSWKHYAMIALVVAGIVILGVYDA
;
A
#
# COMPACT_ATOMS: atom_id res chain seq x y z
N THR A 1 -14.03 11.68 16.26
CA THR A 1 -12.59 11.68 16.60
C THR A 1 -11.77 10.93 15.55
N TYR A 2 -12.26 9.79 15.04
CA TYR A 2 -11.56 8.92 14.07
C TYR A 2 -11.57 9.42 12.60
N LEU A 3 -12.42 10.39 12.25
CA LEU A 3 -12.59 10.88 10.88
C LEU A 3 -11.29 11.33 10.19
N PRO A 4 -10.35 12.04 10.85
CA PRO A 4 -9.09 12.44 10.19
C PRO A 4 -8.26 11.23 9.74
N VAL A 5 -8.20 10.18 10.56
CA VAL A 5 -7.49 8.92 10.24
C VAL A 5 -8.12 8.25 9.02
N SER A 6 -9.44 8.08 9.03
CA SER A 6 -10.17 7.51 7.89
C SER A 6 -9.97 8.31 6.60
N LEU A 7 -9.92 9.65 6.68
CA LEU A 7 -9.68 10.50 5.52
C LEU A 7 -8.25 10.33 4.96
N LEU A 8 -7.24 10.14 5.82
CA LEU A 8 -5.88 9.84 5.38
C LEU A 8 -5.86 8.51 4.62
N TYR A 9 -6.46 7.45 5.16
CA TYR A 9 -6.52 6.15 4.49
C TYR A 9 -7.30 6.19 3.18
N ILE A 10 -8.47 6.83 3.13
CA ILE A 10 -9.25 6.98 1.88
C ILE A 10 -8.45 7.74 0.83
N SER A 11 -7.75 8.80 1.24
CA SER A 11 -6.94 9.60 0.32
C SER A 11 -5.76 8.79 -0.20
N SER A 12 -5.06 8.05 0.67
CA SER A 12 -3.95 7.19 0.27
C SER A 12 -4.42 6.12 -0.73
N MET A 13 -5.46 5.38 -0.41
CA MET A 13 -6.02 4.35 -1.30
C MET A 13 -6.47 4.91 -2.64
N THR A 14 -7.16 6.06 -2.64
CA THR A 14 -7.60 6.70 -3.90
C THR A 14 -6.40 7.04 -4.78
N ILE A 15 -5.35 7.60 -4.19
CA ILE A 15 -4.11 7.95 -4.91
C ILE A 15 -3.39 6.70 -5.40
N GLY A 16 -3.33 5.65 -4.57
CA GLY A 16 -2.74 4.37 -4.94
C GLY A 16 -3.42 3.74 -6.16
N TYR A 17 -4.76 3.64 -6.14
CA TYR A 17 -5.52 3.10 -7.27
C TYR A 17 -5.39 3.96 -8.54
N ILE A 18 -5.33 5.29 -8.41
CA ILE A 18 -5.03 6.16 -9.55
C ILE A 18 -3.62 5.88 -10.07
N GLY A 19 -2.65 5.68 -9.18
CA GLY A 19 -1.25 5.38 -9.52
C GLY A 19 -1.09 4.14 -10.39
N LEU A 20 -1.88 3.09 -10.15
CA LEU A 20 -1.87 1.84 -10.94
C LEU A 20 -2.26 2.03 -12.41
N ARG A 21 -2.71 3.21 -12.83
CA ARG A 21 -2.92 3.54 -14.25
C ARG A 21 -1.63 3.92 -14.96
N TYR A 22 -0.58 4.27 -14.23
CA TYR A 22 0.63 4.89 -14.74
C TYR A 22 1.89 4.04 -14.52
N ILE A 23 1.89 3.22 -13.48
CA ILE A 23 3.05 2.39 -13.10
C ILE A 23 2.62 0.95 -12.79
N GLU A 24 3.51 0.02 -13.03
CA GLU A 24 3.29 -1.39 -12.81
C GLU A 24 3.03 -1.71 -11.33
N LEU A 25 2.12 -2.66 -11.09
CA LEU A 25 1.78 -3.12 -9.75
C LEU A 25 3.01 -3.67 -9.02
N SER A 26 3.91 -4.35 -9.74
CA SER A 26 5.15 -4.90 -9.20
C SER A 26 6.15 -3.85 -8.69
N ILE A 27 6.04 -2.59 -9.16
CA ILE A 27 6.82 -1.46 -8.67
C ILE A 27 6.03 -0.68 -7.61
N SER A 28 4.75 -0.43 -7.88
CA SER A 28 3.89 0.36 -6.99
C SER A 28 3.70 -0.32 -5.64
N SER A 29 3.42 -1.64 -5.63
CA SER A 29 3.09 -2.36 -4.39
C SER A 29 4.22 -2.32 -3.34
N PRO A 30 5.51 -2.60 -3.64
CA PRO A 30 6.58 -2.47 -2.66
C PRO A 30 6.74 -1.04 -2.12
N ILE A 31 6.54 -0.02 -2.95
CA ILE A 31 6.60 1.38 -2.52
C ILE A 31 5.43 1.69 -1.56
N CYS A 32 4.22 1.32 -1.94
CA CYS A 32 3.04 1.55 -1.10
C CYS A 32 3.14 0.82 0.25
N ASN A 33 3.61 -0.43 0.25
CA ASN A 33 3.76 -1.24 1.47
C ASN A 33 5.00 -0.89 2.32
N SER A 34 5.78 0.11 1.93
CA SER A 34 6.91 0.62 2.73
C SER A 34 6.48 1.63 3.80
N SER A 35 5.19 1.91 3.94
CA SER A 35 4.64 2.83 4.95
C SER A 35 5.06 2.48 6.37
N GLY A 36 5.17 1.19 6.73
CA GLY A 36 5.66 0.73 8.03
C GLY A 36 7.06 1.26 8.37
N ALA A 37 7.97 1.34 7.39
CA ALA A 37 9.28 1.93 7.61
C ALA A 37 9.22 3.43 7.90
N LEU A 38 8.28 4.16 7.29
CA LEU A 38 8.04 5.58 7.58
C LEU A 38 7.39 5.76 8.95
N VAL A 39 6.49 4.88 9.36
CA VAL A 39 5.92 4.88 10.73
C VAL A 39 7.03 4.71 11.76
N ALA A 40 7.97 3.77 11.54
CA ALA A 40 9.13 3.61 12.41
C ALA A 40 9.99 4.88 12.48
N VAL A 41 10.22 5.56 11.34
CA VAL A 41 10.94 6.85 11.31
C VAL A 41 10.17 7.94 12.07
N LEU A 42 8.84 8.00 11.93
CA LEU A 42 8.01 8.96 12.65
C LEU A 42 8.00 8.69 14.16
N ALA A 43 7.93 7.43 14.57
CA ALA A 43 8.04 7.04 15.98
C ALA A 43 9.39 7.45 16.59
N LEU A 44 10.49 7.23 15.86
CA LEU A 44 11.83 7.71 16.25
C LEU A 44 11.89 9.23 16.42
N ALA A 45 11.31 9.98 15.48
CA ALA A 45 11.34 11.44 15.50
C ALA A 45 10.50 12.04 16.65
N THR A 46 9.49 11.32 17.13
CA THR A 46 8.55 11.81 18.17
C THR A 46 8.90 11.39 19.58
N GLY A 47 9.98 10.69 19.80
CA GLY A 47 10.48 10.46 21.17
C GLY A 47 11.03 9.07 21.48
N GLY A 48 11.19 8.20 20.49
CA GLY A 48 11.42 6.80 20.73
C GLY A 48 12.75 6.21 20.22
N LEU A 49 13.86 6.96 20.21
CA LEU A 49 15.18 6.34 19.86
C LEU A 49 15.59 5.20 20.79
N GLY A 50 15.04 5.15 22.01
CA GLY A 50 15.35 4.12 23.00
C GLY A 50 14.53 2.83 22.86
N GLU A 51 13.49 2.82 22.04
CA GLU A 51 12.54 1.70 21.96
C GLU A 51 12.74 0.80 20.73
N LEU A 52 13.45 1.27 19.69
CA LEU A 52 13.69 0.45 18.50
C LEU A 52 14.90 -0.47 18.65
N VAL A 53 14.65 -1.73 18.37
CA VAL A 53 15.70 -2.76 18.31
C VAL A 53 16.62 -2.50 17.10
N PRO A 54 17.94 -2.75 17.20
CA PRO A 54 18.85 -2.55 16.05
C PRO A 54 18.42 -3.23 14.75
N ALA A 55 17.67 -4.34 14.86
CA ALA A 55 17.12 -5.05 13.71
C ALA A 55 16.04 -4.21 12.98
N GLN A 56 15.17 -3.49 13.71
CA GLN A 56 14.16 -2.60 13.12
C GLN A 56 14.81 -1.41 12.41
N LEU A 57 15.88 -0.85 12.96
CA LEU A 57 16.66 0.21 12.30
C LEU A 57 17.31 -0.29 11.00
N ALA A 58 17.90 -1.47 11.03
CA ALA A 58 18.49 -2.08 9.83
C ALA A 58 17.42 -2.38 8.77
N ALA A 59 16.27 -2.89 9.19
CA ALA A 59 15.14 -3.16 8.32
C ALA A 59 14.58 -1.89 7.68
N THR A 60 14.39 -0.83 8.47
CA THR A 60 13.97 0.49 7.97
C THR A 60 14.96 1.04 6.94
N ALA A 61 16.26 0.92 7.20
CA ALA A 61 17.30 1.32 6.25
C ALA A 61 17.23 0.51 4.94
N LEU A 62 17.01 -0.81 5.02
CA LEU A 62 16.82 -1.67 3.83
C LEU A 62 15.61 -1.23 3.00
N VAL A 63 14.47 -0.96 3.64
CA VAL A 63 13.27 -0.45 2.95
C VAL A 63 13.56 0.88 2.27
N CYS A 64 14.15 1.83 2.98
CA CYS A 64 14.47 3.16 2.43
C CYS A 64 15.42 3.05 1.22
N VAL A 65 16.49 2.25 1.32
CA VAL A 65 17.43 2.01 0.22
C VAL A 65 16.74 1.35 -0.96
N GLY A 66 15.89 0.36 -0.71
CA GLY A 66 15.13 -0.33 -1.75
C GLY A 66 14.15 0.59 -2.48
N VAL A 67 13.38 1.42 -1.75
CA VAL A 67 12.41 2.37 -2.34
C VAL A 67 13.12 3.47 -3.13
N ILE A 68 14.16 4.07 -2.57
CA ILE A 68 14.98 5.08 -3.28
C ILE A 68 15.62 4.44 -4.51
N GLY A 69 16.14 3.22 -4.36
CA GLY A 69 16.73 2.45 -5.45
C GLY A 69 15.73 2.16 -6.57
N LEU A 70 14.49 1.77 -6.26
CA LEU A 70 13.41 1.62 -7.24
C LEU A 70 13.15 2.91 -7.99
N GLY A 71 13.02 4.03 -7.27
CA GLY A 71 12.84 5.35 -7.87
C GLY A 71 13.97 5.73 -8.83
N ILE A 72 15.22 5.46 -8.44
CA ILE A 72 16.41 5.75 -9.29
C ILE A 72 16.43 4.84 -10.52
N VAL A 73 16.16 3.54 -10.36
CA VAL A 73 16.14 2.57 -11.46
C VAL A 73 15.06 2.94 -12.47
N GLU A 74 13.86 3.27 -12.02
CA GLU A 74 12.73 3.66 -12.87
C GLU A 74 12.99 5.01 -13.56
N ALA A 75 13.54 6.00 -12.84
CA ALA A 75 13.85 7.31 -13.39
C ALA A 75 15.00 7.29 -14.44
N ARG A 76 15.91 6.31 -14.34
CA ARG A 76 17.04 6.14 -15.27
C ARG A 76 16.75 5.14 -16.39
N GLU A 77 15.59 4.48 -16.37
CA GLU A 77 15.22 3.59 -17.46
C GLU A 77 14.90 4.41 -18.71
N ASP A 78 15.42 3.96 -19.86
CA ASP A 78 15.12 4.54 -21.16
C ASP A 78 13.62 4.45 -21.46
N ASP A 79 13.04 5.53 -22.00
CA ASP A 79 11.60 5.60 -22.29
C ASP A 79 11.14 4.55 -23.31
N ASP A 80 12.01 4.16 -24.26
CA ASP A 80 11.70 3.12 -25.24
C ASP A 80 11.69 1.73 -24.57
N LEU A 81 12.63 1.47 -23.67
CA LEU A 81 12.65 0.22 -22.88
C LEU A 81 11.46 0.13 -21.96
N ARG A 82 11.10 1.23 -21.28
CA ARG A 82 9.90 1.30 -20.44
C ARG A 82 8.64 1.06 -21.26
N ALA A 83 8.50 1.72 -22.42
CA ALA A 83 7.36 1.54 -23.30
C ALA A 83 7.24 0.09 -23.82
N ALA A 84 8.37 -0.53 -24.23
CA ALA A 84 8.40 -1.91 -24.67
C ALA A 84 8.01 -2.88 -23.55
N ARG A 85 8.48 -2.64 -22.32
CA ARG A 85 8.13 -3.41 -21.13
C ARG A 85 6.64 -3.33 -20.80
N GLN A 86 6.07 -2.12 -20.83
CA GLN A 86 4.66 -1.88 -20.58
C GLN A 86 3.75 -2.43 -21.67
N GLN A 87 4.20 -2.41 -22.93
CA GLN A 87 3.46 -3.04 -24.05
C GLN A 87 3.38 -4.56 -23.92
N ALA A 88 4.36 -5.19 -23.29
CA ALA A 88 4.35 -6.64 -23.04
C ALA A 88 3.37 -7.05 -21.95
N SER A 89 2.91 -6.11 -21.14
CA SER A 89 1.91 -6.35 -20.08
C SER A 89 0.50 -6.50 -20.64
N ASN A 90 -0.34 -7.26 -19.94
CA ASN A 90 -1.77 -7.37 -20.24
C ASN A 90 -2.55 -6.08 -19.87
N HIS A 91 -1.95 -5.19 -19.09
CA HIS A 91 -2.51 -3.91 -18.71
C HIS A 91 -1.92 -2.77 -19.54
N ARG A 92 -2.76 -1.81 -19.92
CA ARG A 92 -2.31 -0.62 -20.67
C ARG A 92 -2.10 0.55 -19.71
N TYR A 93 -0.87 0.98 -19.59
CA TYR A 93 -0.46 2.10 -18.77
C TYR A 93 -0.62 3.43 -19.50
N ALA A 94 -1.09 4.46 -18.78
CA ALA A 94 -1.12 5.82 -19.28
C ALA A 94 0.25 6.48 -19.04
N LYS A 95 0.79 7.19 -20.03
CA LYS A 95 2.05 7.95 -19.85
C LYS A 95 1.81 9.15 -18.93
N SER A 96 2.59 9.27 -17.86
CA SER A 96 2.53 10.41 -16.95
C SER A 96 3.79 10.53 -16.11
N ALA A 97 4.21 11.77 -15.84
CA ALA A 97 5.24 12.08 -14.85
C ALA A 97 4.78 11.75 -13.40
N LEU A 98 3.48 11.49 -13.20
CA LEU A 98 2.92 11.13 -11.90
C LEU A 98 3.15 9.66 -11.52
N ALA A 99 3.71 8.84 -12.43
CA ALA A 99 3.85 7.41 -12.24
C ALA A 99 4.53 7.03 -10.90
N LEU A 100 5.67 7.65 -10.57
CA LEU A 100 6.37 7.39 -9.32
C LEU A 100 5.89 8.25 -8.14
N ILE A 101 5.36 9.45 -8.41
CA ILE A 101 4.93 10.37 -7.36
C ILE A 101 3.73 9.81 -6.61
N LEU A 102 2.77 9.21 -7.32
CA LEU A 102 1.53 8.73 -6.71
C LEU A 102 1.74 7.61 -5.67
N PRO A 103 2.51 6.54 -5.92
CA PRO A 103 2.78 5.55 -4.88
C PRO A 103 3.59 6.09 -3.69
N VAL A 104 4.45 7.11 -3.92
CA VAL A 104 5.17 7.77 -2.82
C VAL A 104 4.20 8.59 -1.95
N ILE A 105 3.29 9.36 -2.57
CA ILE A 105 2.26 10.11 -1.82
C ILE A 105 1.34 9.13 -1.06
N TYR A 106 0.94 8.02 -1.69
CA TYR A 106 0.21 6.95 -1.02
C TYR A 106 0.94 6.53 0.26
N CYS A 107 2.22 6.14 0.13
CA CYS A 107 3.04 5.66 1.22
C CYS A 107 3.15 6.68 2.37
N LEU A 108 3.31 7.98 2.05
CA LEU A 108 3.36 9.05 3.05
C LEU A 108 2.01 9.22 3.79
N LEU A 109 0.89 9.24 3.05
CA LEU A 109 -0.44 9.38 3.64
C LEU A 109 -0.82 8.16 4.48
N ASP A 110 -0.47 6.97 4.01
CA ASP A 110 -0.71 5.72 4.73
C ASP A 110 0.10 5.66 6.03
N ALA A 111 1.38 6.04 5.99
CA ALA A 111 2.21 6.14 7.18
C ALA A 111 1.67 7.16 8.19
N LEU A 112 1.22 8.33 7.73
CA LEU A 112 0.59 9.33 8.59
C LEU A 112 -0.73 8.82 9.16
N GLY A 113 -1.52 8.10 8.35
CA GLY A 113 -2.76 7.45 8.78
C GLY A 113 -2.49 6.44 9.90
N THR A 114 -1.55 5.52 9.69
CA THR A 114 -1.18 4.50 10.66
C THR A 114 -0.61 5.10 11.95
N PHE A 115 0.24 6.12 11.84
CA PHE A 115 0.77 6.83 13.01
C PHE A 115 -0.34 7.57 13.78
N ALA A 116 -1.28 8.22 13.08
CA ALA A 116 -2.42 8.87 13.73
C ALA A 116 -3.38 7.85 14.34
N ASP A 117 -3.57 6.70 13.69
CA ASP A 117 -4.40 5.59 14.18
C ASP A 117 -3.87 5.06 15.51
N SER A 118 -2.58 4.78 15.60
CA SER A 118 -1.96 4.32 16.85
C SER A 118 -2.21 5.30 18.02
N ARG A 119 -2.19 6.60 17.76
CA ARG A 119 -2.47 7.61 18.78
C ARG A 119 -3.94 7.71 19.17
N VAL A 120 -4.85 7.50 18.22
CA VAL A 120 -6.29 7.53 18.50
C VAL A 120 -6.74 6.27 19.24
N LEU A 121 -6.16 5.11 18.94
CA LEU A 121 -6.45 3.84 19.60
C LEU A 121 -6.00 3.79 21.07
N GLU A 122 -5.10 4.67 21.52
CA GLU A 122 -4.80 4.83 22.95
C GLU A 122 -6.06 5.26 23.77
N THR A 123 -7.04 5.88 23.11
CA THR A 123 -8.23 6.46 23.76
C THR A 123 -9.56 5.93 23.22
N LEU A 124 -9.56 5.34 22.04
CA LEU A 124 -10.74 4.84 21.36
C LEU A 124 -10.71 3.31 21.30
N ASN A 125 -11.86 2.70 21.58
CA ASN A 125 -12.03 1.25 21.46
C ASN A 125 -11.91 0.82 19.98
N GLU A 126 -11.24 -0.31 19.72
CA GLU A 126 -10.97 -0.88 18.40
C GLU A 126 -12.24 -1.11 17.57
N ASP A 127 -13.32 -1.62 18.18
CA ASP A 127 -14.59 -1.84 17.50
C ASP A 127 -15.20 -0.53 17.01
N SER A 128 -15.09 0.52 17.83
CA SER A 128 -15.57 1.86 17.47
C SER A 128 -14.74 2.49 16.36
N ALA A 129 -13.43 2.25 16.38
CA ALA A 129 -12.51 2.70 15.32
C ALA A 129 -12.85 2.00 13.99
N ASN A 130 -13.05 0.67 14.02
CA ASN A 130 -13.44 -0.12 12.86
C ASN A 130 -14.79 0.33 12.29
N CYS A 131 -15.81 0.49 13.12
CA CYS A 131 -17.10 1.01 12.68
C CYS A 131 -16.98 2.39 12.03
N ALA A 132 -16.17 3.29 12.59
CA ALA A 132 -15.94 4.62 12.05
C ALA A 132 -15.19 4.57 10.70
N TYR A 133 -14.21 3.68 10.59
CA TYR A 133 -13.46 3.41 9.36
C TYR A 133 -14.40 2.95 8.24
N GLU A 134 -15.12 1.87 8.44
CA GLU A 134 -16.03 1.28 7.46
C GLU A 134 -17.15 2.25 7.05
N LEU A 135 -17.74 2.98 8.02
CA LEU A 135 -18.75 4.00 7.73
C LEU A 135 -18.20 5.11 6.83
N THR A 136 -16.98 5.54 7.08
CA THR A 136 -16.34 6.59 6.27
C THR A 136 -16.06 6.09 4.85
N PHE A 137 -15.61 4.85 4.71
CA PHE A 137 -15.40 4.21 3.39
C PHE A 137 -16.73 4.03 2.63
N LEU A 138 -17.81 3.65 3.32
CA LEU A 138 -19.15 3.58 2.72
C LEU A 138 -19.59 4.94 2.19
N LEU A 139 -19.43 6.00 2.98
CA LEU A 139 -19.78 7.37 2.57
C LEU A 139 -18.93 7.82 1.36
N ALA A 140 -17.62 7.55 1.38
CA ALA A 140 -16.75 7.83 0.24
C ALA A 140 -17.18 7.06 -1.01
N GLY A 141 -17.57 5.78 -0.85
CA GLY A 141 -18.12 4.96 -1.92
C GLY A 141 -19.39 5.54 -2.53
N ILE A 142 -20.31 6.03 -1.70
CA ILE A 142 -21.52 6.72 -2.15
C ILE A 142 -21.18 7.98 -2.94
N VAL A 143 -20.26 8.81 -2.45
CA VAL A 143 -19.80 10.02 -3.14
C VAL A 143 -19.19 9.67 -4.50
N CYS A 144 -18.32 8.65 -4.55
CA CYS A 144 -17.73 8.17 -5.81
C CYS A 144 -18.80 7.65 -6.78
N PHE A 145 -19.78 6.90 -6.28
CA PHE A 145 -20.90 6.41 -7.10
C PHE A 145 -21.70 7.55 -7.70
N VAL A 146 -22.11 8.53 -6.88
CA VAL A 146 -22.82 9.74 -7.33
C VAL A 146 -22.00 10.48 -8.38
N TYR A 147 -20.71 10.67 -8.16
CA TYR A 147 -19.81 11.33 -9.10
C TYR A 147 -19.75 10.61 -10.45
N VAL A 148 -19.57 9.28 -10.44
CA VAL A 148 -19.44 8.48 -11.65
C VAL A 148 -20.75 8.42 -12.43
N VAL A 149 -21.87 8.19 -11.73
CA VAL A 149 -23.18 7.95 -12.38
C VAL A 149 -23.86 9.26 -12.76
N LEU A 150 -23.90 10.24 -11.84
CA LEU A 150 -24.68 11.47 -12.05
C LEU A 150 -23.85 12.59 -12.72
N ILE A 151 -22.58 12.76 -12.32
CA ILE A 151 -21.75 13.86 -12.85
C ILE A 151 -21.05 13.42 -14.14
N LYS A 152 -20.33 12.30 -14.13
CA LYS A 152 -19.65 11.77 -15.33
C LYS A 152 -20.60 11.08 -16.30
N LYS A 153 -21.84 10.77 -15.87
CA LYS A 153 -22.85 10.05 -16.67
C LYS A 153 -22.29 8.76 -17.29
N SER A 154 -21.37 8.11 -16.60
CA SER A 154 -20.76 6.86 -17.04
C SER A 154 -21.72 5.71 -16.80
N ARG A 155 -21.93 4.86 -17.83
CA ARG A 155 -22.73 3.65 -17.69
C ARG A 155 -21.91 2.57 -16.98
N LEU A 156 -22.42 2.05 -15.88
CA LEU A 156 -21.86 0.91 -15.21
C LEU A 156 -22.21 -0.35 -16.01
N VAL A 157 -21.18 -1.07 -16.46
CA VAL A 157 -21.35 -2.31 -17.21
C VAL A 157 -21.06 -3.48 -16.28
N PRO A 158 -22.06 -4.30 -15.86
CA PRO A 158 -21.86 -5.36 -14.85
C PRO A 158 -20.69 -6.29 -15.13
N LYS A 159 -20.47 -6.65 -16.39
CA LYS A 159 -19.36 -7.51 -16.80
C LYS A 159 -17.97 -6.89 -16.55
N ARG A 160 -17.85 -5.56 -16.60
CA ARG A 160 -16.61 -4.84 -16.32
C ARG A 160 -16.44 -4.51 -14.84
N GLU A 161 -17.55 -4.33 -14.15
CA GLU A 161 -17.55 -3.95 -12.72
C GLU A 161 -17.44 -5.19 -11.81
N GLY A 162 -17.93 -6.36 -12.25
CA GLY A 162 -17.92 -7.59 -11.46
C GLY A 162 -16.56 -7.92 -10.82
N PRO A 163 -15.43 -7.95 -11.58
CA PRO A 163 -14.11 -8.19 -11.01
C PRO A 163 -13.68 -7.17 -9.95
N LYS A 164 -14.10 -5.90 -10.11
CA LYS A 164 -13.80 -4.84 -9.14
C LYS A 164 -14.56 -5.04 -7.83
N TYR A 165 -15.84 -5.42 -7.91
CA TYR A 165 -16.62 -5.77 -6.73
C TYR A 165 -16.07 -7.01 -6.01
N ALA A 166 -15.65 -8.03 -6.76
CA ALA A 166 -15.00 -9.19 -6.18
C ALA A 166 -13.70 -8.79 -5.44
N GLY A 167 -12.89 -7.92 -6.05
CA GLY A 167 -11.70 -7.37 -5.40
C GLY A 167 -12.04 -6.60 -4.12
N ALA A 168 -13.05 -5.73 -4.15
CA ALA A 168 -13.50 -4.97 -2.99
C ALA A 168 -13.99 -5.88 -1.85
N VAL A 169 -14.75 -6.94 -2.18
CA VAL A 169 -15.19 -7.94 -1.17
C VAL A 169 -14.00 -8.65 -0.55
N CYS A 170 -13.01 -9.07 -1.37
CA CYS A 170 -11.79 -9.69 -0.85
C CYS A 170 -10.97 -8.73 0.02
N GLU A 171 -10.90 -7.46 -0.34
CA GLU A 171 -10.20 -6.43 0.43
C GLU A 171 -10.88 -6.20 1.78
N THR A 172 -12.20 -6.01 1.80
CA THR A 172 -12.97 -5.85 3.05
C THR A 172 -12.83 -7.09 3.95
N ALA A 173 -12.96 -8.29 3.40
CA ALA A 173 -12.78 -9.52 4.15
C ALA A 173 -11.34 -9.66 4.70
N GLY A 174 -10.35 -9.25 3.91
CA GLY A 174 -8.95 -9.19 4.31
C GLY A 174 -8.71 -8.20 5.44
N GLN A 175 -9.34 -7.03 5.39
CA GLN A 175 -9.25 -6.00 6.43
C GLN A 175 -9.83 -6.50 7.77
N PHE A 176 -11.00 -7.15 7.74
CA PHE A 176 -11.54 -7.78 8.96
C PHE A 176 -10.59 -8.84 9.51
N ALA A 177 -10.07 -9.73 8.67
CA ALA A 177 -9.12 -10.76 9.10
C ALA A 177 -7.83 -10.14 9.68
N TYR A 178 -7.35 -9.04 9.10
CA TYR A 178 -6.20 -8.27 9.58
C TYR A 178 -6.40 -7.76 11.00
N ILE A 179 -7.55 -7.15 11.28
CA ILE A 179 -7.87 -6.59 12.60
C ILE A 179 -7.93 -7.69 13.65
N TYR A 180 -8.61 -8.81 13.34
CA TYR A 180 -8.67 -9.96 14.26
C TYR A 180 -7.29 -10.59 14.50
N ALA A 181 -6.46 -10.68 13.45
CA ALA A 181 -5.10 -11.23 13.59
C ALA A 181 -4.21 -10.34 14.47
N LEU A 182 -4.38 -9.02 14.45
CA LEU A 182 -3.63 -8.09 15.29
C LEU A 182 -4.20 -7.99 16.72
N ALA A 183 -5.49 -8.28 16.91
CA ALA A 183 -6.10 -8.30 18.24
C ALA A 183 -5.66 -9.52 19.07
N ASP A 184 -5.19 -10.59 18.41
CA ASP A 184 -4.65 -11.77 19.07
C ASP A 184 -3.18 -11.59 19.42
N THR A 185 -2.93 -11.10 20.64
CA THR A 185 -1.57 -10.78 21.13
C THR A 185 -0.65 -12.00 21.24
N GLU A 186 -1.20 -13.24 21.31
CA GLU A 186 -0.39 -14.47 21.37
C GLU A 186 0.19 -14.83 20.00
N HIS A 187 -0.48 -14.44 18.90
CA HIS A 187 -0.12 -14.82 17.55
C HIS A 187 0.34 -13.63 16.66
N VAL A 188 0.44 -12.43 17.22
CA VAL A 188 0.89 -11.22 16.49
C VAL A 188 2.25 -11.46 15.83
N ALA A 189 3.17 -12.14 16.52
CA ALA A 189 4.50 -12.47 16.00
C ALA A 189 4.46 -13.32 14.70
N LEU A 190 3.38 -14.08 14.46
CA LEU A 190 3.18 -14.84 13.22
C LEU A 190 2.36 -14.04 12.20
N ALA A 191 1.39 -13.25 12.66
CA ALA A 191 0.52 -12.47 11.81
C ALA A 191 1.26 -11.34 11.07
N ALA A 192 2.10 -10.59 11.77
CA ALA A 192 2.82 -9.45 11.21
C ALA A 192 3.73 -9.82 10.01
N PRO A 193 4.57 -10.88 10.03
CA PRO A 193 5.32 -11.31 8.87
C PRO A 193 4.46 -11.75 7.69
N ILE A 194 3.34 -12.45 7.96
CA ILE A 194 2.41 -12.90 6.92
C ILE A 194 1.79 -11.70 6.21
N ILE A 195 1.32 -10.72 6.98
CA ILE A 195 0.76 -9.47 6.45
C ILE A 195 1.82 -8.72 5.64
N SER A 196 3.03 -8.58 6.17
CA SER A 196 4.13 -7.89 5.47
C SER A 196 4.53 -8.59 4.17
N ALA A 197 4.36 -9.92 4.07
CA ALA A 197 4.60 -10.69 2.86
C ALA A 197 3.59 -10.42 1.72
N TYR A 198 2.51 -9.66 1.95
CA TYR A 198 1.53 -9.29 0.93
C TYR A 198 2.16 -8.67 -0.32
N CYS A 199 3.19 -7.84 -0.16
CA CYS A 199 3.89 -7.24 -1.30
C CYS A 199 4.57 -8.28 -2.20
N VAL A 200 5.06 -9.40 -1.64
CA VAL A 200 5.60 -10.53 -2.43
C VAL A 200 4.51 -11.14 -3.27
N ALA A 201 3.34 -11.39 -2.67
CA ALA A 201 2.18 -11.93 -3.38
C ALA A 201 1.75 -10.98 -4.52
N SER A 202 1.76 -9.67 -4.31
CA SER A 202 1.45 -8.67 -5.32
C SER A 202 2.43 -8.70 -6.49
N VAL A 203 3.73 -8.83 -6.23
CA VAL A 203 4.77 -8.93 -7.28
C VAL A 203 4.63 -10.24 -8.07
N LEU A 204 4.39 -11.35 -7.38
CA LEU A 204 4.15 -12.65 -8.05
C LEU A 204 2.87 -12.61 -8.89
N TRP A 205 1.78 -12.05 -8.37
CA TRP A 205 0.53 -11.88 -9.08
C TRP A 205 0.71 -11.05 -10.34
N SER A 206 1.38 -9.91 -10.25
CA SER A 206 1.65 -9.04 -11.39
C SER A 206 2.48 -9.75 -12.47
N ARG A 207 3.46 -10.56 -12.06
CA ARG A 207 4.26 -11.36 -12.98
C ARG A 207 3.46 -12.42 -13.71
N ILE A 208 2.55 -13.11 -13.02
CA ILE A 208 1.79 -14.24 -13.57
C ILE A 208 0.60 -13.75 -14.39
N PHE A 209 -0.22 -12.87 -13.84
CA PHE A 209 -1.50 -12.47 -14.42
C PHE A 209 -1.41 -11.21 -15.29
N LEU A 210 -0.67 -10.19 -14.84
CA LEU A 210 -0.47 -8.97 -15.61
C LEU A 210 0.67 -9.10 -16.62
N LYS A 211 1.49 -10.16 -16.53
CA LYS A 211 2.67 -10.40 -17.37
C LYS A 211 3.68 -9.24 -17.35
N GLU A 212 3.76 -8.54 -16.23
CA GLU A 212 4.73 -7.48 -16.04
C GLU A 212 6.15 -8.08 -16.03
N LYS A 213 7.05 -7.47 -16.80
CA LYS A 213 8.45 -7.88 -16.91
C LYS A 213 9.32 -6.74 -16.45
N LEU A 214 9.94 -6.89 -15.30
CA LEU A 214 10.88 -5.92 -14.77
C LEU A 214 12.33 -6.31 -15.10
N SER A 215 13.22 -5.32 -15.08
CA SER A 215 14.65 -5.60 -15.16
C SER A 215 15.14 -6.25 -13.86
N TRP A 216 16.29 -6.92 -13.91
CA TRP A 216 16.90 -7.54 -12.73
C TRP A 216 17.19 -6.51 -11.61
N LYS A 217 17.48 -5.25 -11.99
CA LYS A 217 17.72 -4.16 -11.05
C LYS A 217 16.46 -3.83 -10.22
N HIS A 218 15.29 -3.80 -10.86
CA HIS A 218 14.02 -3.64 -10.15
C HIS A 218 13.79 -4.80 -9.16
N TYR A 219 13.99 -6.04 -9.59
CA TYR A 219 13.83 -7.20 -8.69
C TYR A 219 14.79 -7.17 -7.51
N ALA A 220 16.03 -6.71 -7.71
CA ALA A 220 16.99 -6.55 -6.61
C ALA A 220 16.51 -5.52 -5.59
N MET A 221 16.02 -4.37 -6.04
CA MET A 221 15.49 -3.33 -5.14
C MET A 221 14.20 -3.78 -4.44
N ILE A 222 13.30 -4.47 -5.17
CA ILE A 222 12.09 -5.08 -4.59
C ILE A 222 12.46 -6.08 -3.48
N ALA A 223 13.46 -6.92 -3.72
CA ALA A 223 13.93 -7.88 -2.72
C ALA A 223 14.44 -7.20 -1.44
N LEU A 224 15.12 -6.05 -1.56
CA LEU A 224 15.55 -5.26 -0.39
C LEU A 224 14.35 -4.71 0.38
N VAL A 225 13.36 -4.13 -0.32
CA VAL A 225 12.12 -3.62 0.30
C VAL A 225 11.39 -4.75 1.03
N VAL A 226 11.17 -5.86 0.33
CA VAL A 226 10.49 -7.04 0.90
C VAL A 226 11.20 -7.57 2.12
N ALA A 227 12.53 -7.75 2.05
CA ALA A 227 13.31 -8.22 3.18
C ALA A 227 13.18 -7.28 4.38
N GLY A 228 13.27 -5.97 4.17
CA GLY A 228 13.08 -4.98 5.22
C GLY A 228 11.67 -5.01 5.81
N ILE A 229 10.62 -5.08 4.99
CA ILE A 229 9.23 -5.17 5.45
C ILE A 229 9.02 -6.44 6.29
N VAL A 230 9.51 -7.59 5.84
CA VAL A 230 9.39 -8.85 6.59
C VAL A 230 10.12 -8.78 7.93
N ILE A 231 11.33 -8.21 7.96
CA ILE A 231 12.08 -8.02 9.21
C ILE A 231 11.32 -7.09 10.16
N LEU A 232 10.77 -5.96 9.68
CA LEU A 232 9.93 -5.09 10.48
C LEU A 232 8.75 -5.86 11.07
N GLY A 233 8.00 -6.58 10.25
CA GLY A 233 6.85 -7.36 10.70
C GLY A 233 7.19 -8.45 11.72
N VAL A 234 8.43 -8.97 11.74
CA VAL A 234 8.89 -9.93 12.77
C VAL A 234 9.23 -9.24 14.10
N TYR A 235 9.70 -7.99 14.06
CA TYR A 235 10.19 -7.27 15.25
C TYR A 235 9.21 -6.22 15.78
N ASP A 236 8.10 -5.92 15.06
CA ASP A 236 6.96 -5.11 15.55
C ASP A 236 5.96 -5.96 16.36
N ALA A 237 6.18 -7.25 16.43
CA ALA A 237 5.41 -8.23 17.21
C ALA A 237 6.11 -8.48 18.59
#